data_233a6560070176445282457769025bf7
#
_entry.id   233a6560070176445282457769025bf7
#
_cell.length_a   1.000
_cell.length_b   1.000
_cell.length_c   1.000
_cell.angle_alpha   90.00
_cell.angle_beta   90.00
_cell.angle_gamma   90.00
#
_symmetry.space_group_name_H-M   'P 1'
#
loop_
_entity.id
_entity.type
_entity.pdbx_description
1 polymer ?
#
loop_
_entity_poly.entity_id
_entity_poly.type
_entity_poly.pdbx_seq_one_letter_code
_entity_poly.pdbx_strand_id
1 'polypeptide(L)'
;MTQEEARKIAHAIGFGHAYEKHAANISESGELITQSSFESLILETLLNPAKIRELENGRSVFWNAHESFLVIVSPLDPDLGTAYWPIGGIDGYKVLR
;
A
#
# COMPACT_ATOMS: atom_id res chain seq x y z
N MET A 1 -3.57 -11.52 9.23
CA MET A 1 -4.50 -10.36 9.25
C MET A 1 -5.88 -10.84 8.88
N THR A 2 -6.89 -10.44 9.64
CA THR A 2 -8.27 -10.77 9.31
C THR A 2 -8.77 -9.90 8.17
N GLN A 3 -9.82 -10.34 7.49
CA GLN A 3 -10.44 -9.58 6.41
C GLN A 3 -10.99 -8.25 6.92
N GLU A 4 -11.56 -8.24 8.12
CA GLU A 4 -12.08 -7.04 8.75
C GLU A 4 -10.99 -6.01 9.03
N GLU A 5 -9.86 -6.46 9.59
CA GLU A 5 -8.71 -5.58 9.80
C GLU A 5 -8.15 -5.04 8.49
N ALA A 6 -8.03 -5.90 7.48
CA ALA A 6 -7.54 -5.49 6.17
C ALA A 6 -8.43 -4.42 5.54
N ARG A 7 -9.73 -4.56 5.65
CA ARG A 7 -10.70 -3.57 5.14
C ARG A 7 -10.56 -2.22 5.84
N LYS A 8 -10.41 -2.25 7.16
CA LYS A 8 -10.23 -1.05 7.95
C LYS A 8 -8.96 -0.31 7.55
N ILE A 9 -7.87 -1.03 7.43
CA ILE A 9 -6.57 -0.47 7.04
C ILE A 9 -6.62 0.05 5.60
N ALA A 10 -7.19 -0.74 4.68
CA ALA A 10 -7.30 -0.34 3.28
C ALA A 10 -8.13 0.93 3.11
N HIS A 11 -9.20 1.08 3.87
CA HIS A 11 -10.02 2.29 3.84
C HIS A 11 -9.25 3.49 4.39
N ALA A 12 -8.58 3.33 5.52
CA ALA A 12 -7.81 4.41 6.14
C ALA A 12 -6.69 4.90 5.22
N ILE A 13 -5.95 3.99 4.60
CA ILE A 13 -4.86 4.34 3.69
C ILE A 13 -5.42 4.90 2.38
N GLY A 14 -6.43 4.23 1.81
CA GLY A 14 -7.00 4.59 0.51
C GLY A 14 -7.66 5.96 0.48
N PHE A 15 -8.22 6.41 1.61
CA PHE A 15 -8.85 7.72 1.75
C PHE A 15 -8.01 8.70 2.57
N GLY A 16 -6.76 8.33 2.89
CA GLY A 16 -5.80 9.20 3.57
C GLY A 16 -4.89 9.92 2.59
N HIS A 17 -3.75 10.37 3.10
CA HIS A 17 -2.79 11.16 2.31
C HIS A 17 -2.11 10.36 1.18
N ALA A 18 -2.06 9.04 1.31
CA ALA A 18 -1.38 8.20 0.31
C ALA A 18 -1.99 8.34 -1.08
N TYR A 19 -3.31 8.45 -1.18
CA TYR A 19 -3.97 8.64 -2.47
C TYR A 19 -3.53 9.93 -3.15
N GLU A 20 -3.59 11.05 -2.44
CA GLU A 20 -3.20 12.35 -2.97
C GLU A 20 -1.72 12.41 -3.32
N LYS A 21 -0.88 11.81 -2.47
CA LYS A 21 0.56 11.88 -2.60
C LYS A 21 1.11 10.95 -3.69
N HIS A 22 0.52 9.77 -3.84
CA HIS A 22 1.08 8.70 -4.69
C HIS A 22 0.18 8.32 -5.86
N ALA A 23 -1.11 8.12 -5.63
CA ALA A 23 -2.01 7.61 -6.66
C ALA A 23 -2.42 8.67 -7.68
N ALA A 24 -2.62 9.93 -7.24
CA ALA A 24 -3.01 11.01 -8.13
C ALA A 24 -1.92 11.37 -9.15
N ASN A 25 -0.68 10.97 -8.89
CA ASN A 25 0.46 11.23 -9.75
C ASN A 25 0.84 10.02 -10.59
N ILE A 26 0.08 8.94 -10.48
CA ILE A 26 0.45 7.76 -11.22
C ILE A 26 -0.22 7.76 -12.53
N SER A 27 0.54 7.98 -13.50
CA SER A 27 0.17 7.32 -14.71
C SER A 27 1.38 7.18 -15.56
N GLU A 28 2.07 6.08 -15.36
CA GLU A 28 2.89 5.54 -16.42
C GLU A 28 2.02 5.22 -17.63
N SER A 29 0.72 4.96 -17.40
CA SER A 29 -0.25 4.69 -18.47
C SER A 29 -1.17 5.86 -18.79
N GLY A 30 -1.05 6.99 -18.09
CA GLY A 30 -1.93 8.15 -18.31
C GLY A 30 -3.31 8.02 -17.66
N GLU A 31 -3.57 6.96 -16.92
CA GLU A 31 -4.85 6.73 -16.27
C GLU A 31 -4.81 7.09 -14.79
N LEU A 32 -5.77 7.91 -14.37
CA LEU A 32 -5.95 8.21 -12.95
C LEU A 32 -6.68 7.07 -12.28
N ILE A 33 -6.09 6.49 -11.25
CA ILE A 33 -6.76 5.51 -10.42
C ILE A 33 -7.72 6.23 -9.47
N THR A 34 -8.93 5.71 -9.32
CA THR A 34 -9.91 6.26 -8.37
C THR A 34 -9.55 5.84 -6.94
N GLN A 35 -10.08 6.57 -5.96
CA GLN A 35 -9.88 6.18 -4.55
C GLN A 35 -10.44 4.79 -4.27
N SER A 36 -11.59 4.44 -4.84
CA SER A 36 -12.16 3.10 -4.68
C SER A 36 -11.27 2.01 -5.26
N SER A 37 -10.70 2.24 -6.42
CA SER A 37 -9.76 1.29 -7.04
C SER A 37 -8.47 1.18 -6.25
N PHE A 38 -7.99 2.30 -5.71
CA PHE A 38 -6.79 2.32 -4.87
C PHE A 38 -7.04 1.54 -3.58
N GLU A 39 -8.17 1.76 -2.92
CA GLU A 39 -8.57 1.00 -1.73
C GLU A 39 -8.64 -0.49 -2.02
N SER A 40 -9.25 -0.87 -3.14
CA SER A 40 -9.37 -2.27 -3.56
C SER A 40 -8.00 -2.92 -3.78
N LEU A 41 -7.07 -2.19 -4.38
CA LEU A 41 -5.70 -2.67 -4.60
C LEU A 41 -4.97 -2.86 -3.27
N ILE A 42 -5.13 -1.94 -2.33
CA ILE A 42 -4.56 -2.06 -0.99
C ILE A 42 -5.14 -3.29 -0.28
N LEU A 43 -6.45 -3.46 -0.32
CA LEU A 43 -7.12 -4.59 0.29
C LEU A 43 -6.62 -5.92 -0.27
N GLU A 44 -6.53 -6.04 -1.59
CA GLU A 44 -6.02 -7.23 -2.23
C GLU A 44 -4.58 -7.53 -1.81
N THR A 45 -3.74 -6.49 -1.74
CA THR A 45 -2.33 -6.64 -1.34
C THR A 45 -2.22 -7.11 0.11
N LEU A 46 -3.07 -6.61 1.01
CA LEU A 46 -3.07 -7.03 2.41
C LEU A 46 -3.55 -8.47 2.58
N LEU A 47 -4.52 -8.91 1.78
CA LEU A 47 -5.11 -10.25 1.91
C LEU A 47 -4.31 -11.32 1.16
N ASN A 48 -3.65 -10.97 0.07
CA ASN A 48 -2.94 -11.90 -0.80
C ASN A 48 -1.54 -11.40 -1.17
N PRO A 49 -0.69 -11.07 -0.20
CA PRO A 49 0.63 -10.54 -0.51
C PRO A 49 1.55 -11.62 -1.06
N ALA A 50 2.42 -11.24 -1.97
CA ALA A 50 3.49 -12.12 -2.44
C ALA A 50 4.59 -12.24 -1.38
N LYS A 51 4.83 -11.16 -0.64
CA LYS A 51 5.82 -11.11 0.44
C LYS A 51 5.33 -10.18 1.54
N ILE A 52 5.71 -10.49 2.78
CA ILE A 52 5.49 -9.63 3.94
C ILE A 52 6.81 -9.52 4.67
N ARG A 53 7.13 -8.32 5.14
CA ARG A 53 8.35 -8.12 5.93
C ARG A 53 8.09 -7.11 7.05
N GLU A 54 8.64 -7.39 8.21
CA GLU A 54 8.60 -6.46 9.34
C GLU A 54 9.62 -5.35 9.11
N LEU A 55 9.22 -4.12 9.38
CA LEU A 55 10.07 -2.94 9.35
C LEU A 55 10.30 -2.42 10.76
N GLU A 56 11.15 -1.41 10.90
CA GLU A 56 11.39 -0.75 12.18
C GLU A 56 10.12 -0.04 12.69
N ASN A 57 10.05 0.18 13.99
CA ASN A 57 8.98 0.92 14.68
C ASN A 57 7.58 0.28 14.55
N GLY A 58 7.53 -1.06 14.50
CA GLY A 58 6.26 -1.77 14.47
C GLY A 58 5.53 -1.71 13.14
N ARG A 59 6.19 -1.25 12.10
CA ARG A 59 5.61 -1.22 10.75
C ARG A 59 5.82 -2.54 10.04
N SER A 60 4.96 -2.82 9.07
CA SER A 60 5.08 -4.01 8.22
C SER A 60 4.86 -3.59 6.77
N VAL A 61 5.56 -4.22 5.83
CA VAL A 61 5.36 -3.97 4.40
C VAL A 61 4.85 -5.22 3.71
N PHE A 62 3.83 -5.03 2.87
CA PHE A 62 3.17 -6.06 2.09
C PHE A 62 3.45 -5.78 0.62
N TRP A 63 3.92 -6.79 -0.11
CA TRP A 63 4.30 -6.64 -1.52
C TRP A 63 3.31 -7.32 -2.44
N ASN A 64 2.86 -6.58 -3.45
CA ASN A 64 2.04 -7.10 -4.54
C ASN A 64 2.93 -7.21 -5.78
N ALA A 65 3.34 -8.44 -6.10
CA ALA A 65 4.25 -8.68 -7.22
C ALA A 65 3.59 -8.45 -8.58
N HIS A 66 2.28 -8.68 -8.66
CA HIS A 66 1.55 -8.52 -9.91
C HIS A 66 1.50 -7.06 -10.36
N GLU A 67 1.30 -6.16 -9.40
CA GLU A 67 1.15 -4.73 -9.66
C GLU A 67 2.43 -3.94 -9.35
N SER A 68 3.49 -4.57 -8.87
CA SER A 68 4.71 -3.89 -8.39
C SER A 68 4.37 -2.78 -7.41
N PHE A 69 3.53 -3.10 -6.45
CA PHE A 69 2.90 -2.17 -5.51
C PHE A 69 3.13 -2.64 -4.09
N LEU A 70 3.31 -1.70 -3.17
CA LEU A 70 3.49 -2.05 -1.77
C LEU A 70 2.54 -1.29 -0.86
N VAL A 71 2.26 -1.89 0.28
CA VAL A 71 1.48 -1.29 1.36
C VAL A 71 2.33 -1.36 2.63
N ILE A 72 2.53 -0.22 3.27
CA ILE A 72 3.17 -0.16 4.59
C ILE A 72 2.09 0.06 5.62
N VAL A 73 1.94 -0.88 6.53
CA VAL A 73 1.01 -0.77 7.66
C VAL A 73 1.76 -0.18 8.84
N SER A 74 1.27 0.94 9.35
CA SER A 74 1.87 1.66 10.47
C SER A 74 0.77 1.98 11.49
N PRO A 75 0.59 1.14 12.51
CA PRO A 75 -0.53 1.31 13.46
C PRO A 75 -0.51 2.62 14.24
N LEU A 76 0.65 3.26 14.35
CA LEU A 76 0.79 4.52 15.07
C LEU A 76 0.53 5.76 14.21
N ASP A 77 0.41 5.60 12.90
CA ASP A 77 0.09 6.71 12.02
C ASP A 77 -1.42 7.00 12.01
N PRO A 78 -1.83 8.27 11.88
CA PRO A 78 -3.25 8.61 11.79
C PRO A 78 -3.98 7.89 10.66
N ASP A 79 -3.31 7.69 9.53
CA ASP A 79 -3.89 7.02 8.35
C ASP A 79 -3.58 5.52 8.32
N LEU A 80 -3.00 4.97 9.38
CA LEU A 80 -2.62 3.57 9.53
C LEU A 80 -1.54 3.09 8.56
N GLY A 81 -0.93 3.98 7.80
CA GLY A 81 0.16 3.65 6.90
C GLY A 81 0.11 4.37 5.57
N THR A 82 0.73 3.77 4.57
CA THR A 82 0.78 4.33 3.21
C THR A 82 0.85 3.21 2.18
N ALA A 83 0.65 3.55 0.92
CA ALA A 83 0.75 2.61 -0.19
C ALA A 83 1.20 3.35 -1.44
N TYR A 84 2.08 2.72 -2.22
CA TYR A 84 2.60 3.34 -3.44
C TYR A 84 3.27 2.31 -4.35
N TRP A 85 3.55 2.75 -5.58
CA TRP A 85 4.35 1.98 -6.53
C TRP A 85 5.80 2.46 -6.40
N PRO A 86 6.71 1.66 -5.83
CA PRO A 86 8.08 2.11 -5.59
C PRO A 86 8.86 2.26 -6.90
N ILE A 87 9.72 3.27 -6.95
CA ILE A 87 10.66 3.43 -8.05
C ILE A 87 11.61 2.22 -8.02
N GLY A 88 11.81 1.56 -9.16
CA GLY A 88 12.63 0.35 -9.23
C GLY A 88 11.89 -0.92 -8.83
N GLY A 89 10.58 -0.87 -8.61
CA GLY A 89 9.77 -2.05 -8.32
C GLY A 89 10.22 -2.77 -7.05
N ILE A 90 10.51 -4.07 -7.16
CA ILE A 90 10.89 -4.90 -6.00
C ILE A 90 12.16 -4.39 -5.29
N ASP A 91 13.05 -3.71 -5.99
CA ASP A 91 14.25 -3.15 -5.36
C ASP A 91 13.88 -2.04 -4.38
N GLY A 92 12.85 -1.24 -4.69
CA GLY A 92 12.32 -0.26 -3.74
C GLY A 92 11.72 -0.90 -2.50
N TYR A 93 11.09 -2.06 -2.65
CA TYR A 93 10.59 -2.84 -1.52
C TYR A 93 11.75 -3.36 -0.65
N LYS A 94 12.81 -3.87 -1.28
CA LYS A 94 13.93 -4.50 -0.56
C LYS A 94 14.72 -3.54 0.32
N VAL A 95 14.78 -2.26 -0.04
CA VAL A 95 15.57 -1.28 0.72
C VAL A 95 14.81 -0.66 1.89
N LEU A 96 13.53 -0.94 2.06
CA LEU A 96 12.73 -0.44 3.17
C LEU A 96 13.22 -0.99 4.50
N ARG A 97 13.15 -0.16 5.53
CA ARG A 97 13.58 -0.50 6.88
C ARG A 97 12.50 -0.27 7.91
#